data_04dc9200f40aaac1e6cb1e268e4680de
#
_entry.id   04dc9200f40aaac1e6cb1e268e4680de
#
_cell.length_a   1.000
_cell.length_b   1.000
_cell.length_c   1.000
_cell.angle_alpha   90.00
_cell.angle_beta   90.00
_cell.angle_gamma   90.00
#
_symmetry.space_group_name_H-M   'P 1'
#
loop_
_entity.id
_entity.type
_entity.pdbx_description
1 polymer ?
#
loop_
_entity_poly.entity_id
_entity_poly.type
_entity_poly.pdbx_seq_one_letter_code
_entity_poly.pdbx_strand_id
1 'polypeptide(L)'
;MLESKGLIRSGGNGSFTVAQFGNPLNNSLDFLLSVDEANYGELFEVRRILEGEAAALAASRHRDEDVVRMAAEIEAMEAALDSEEGFIAADLRFHLTLAEASGNRLIAHLMDAIRSLLQRSLSSAYHIPGSPEGAVVLHGLILEAIAARRPEEARQRMQEHVSRVERDITRSGD
;
A
#
# COMPACT_ATOMS: atom_id res chain seq x y z
N MET A 1 -9.31 -31.45 -1.94
CA MET A 1 -10.32 -30.42 -2.26
C MET A 1 -10.07 -29.08 -1.56
N LEU A 2 -9.79 -29.02 -0.25
CA LEU A 2 -9.44 -27.77 0.44
C LEU A 2 -7.97 -27.33 0.17
N GLU A 3 -7.05 -28.28 0.04
CA GLU A 3 -5.64 -28.01 -0.35
C GLU A 3 -5.53 -27.49 -1.78
N SER A 4 -6.28 -28.06 -2.72
CA SER A 4 -6.28 -27.60 -4.11
C SER A 4 -6.87 -26.19 -4.29
N LYS A 5 -7.60 -25.69 -3.27
CA LYS A 5 -8.10 -24.30 -3.20
C LYS A 5 -7.18 -23.39 -2.39
N GLY A 6 -6.04 -23.88 -1.91
CA GLY A 6 -5.11 -23.09 -1.11
C GLY A 6 -5.62 -22.71 0.30
N LEU A 7 -6.70 -23.37 0.77
CA LEU A 7 -7.33 -23.04 2.05
C LEU A 7 -6.65 -23.73 3.25
N ILE A 8 -5.95 -24.83 3.01
CA ILE A 8 -5.17 -25.57 4.02
C ILE A 8 -3.85 -26.05 3.43
N ARG A 9 -2.85 -26.21 4.29
CA ARG A 9 -1.56 -26.84 3.98
C ARG A 9 -1.39 -28.09 4.82
N SER A 10 -0.99 -29.22 4.21
CA SER A 10 -0.63 -30.44 4.97
C SER A 10 0.76 -30.27 5.58
N GLY A 11 0.87 -30.59 6.86
CA GLY A 11 2.15 -30.75 7.56
C GLY A 11 2.61 -32.21 7.51
N GLY A 12 3.94 -32.44 7.58
CA GLY A 12 4.56 -33.77 7.44
C GLY A 12 4.19 -34.84 8.49
N ASN A 13 3.32 -34.56 9.45
CA ASN A 13 2.82 -35.44 10.51
C ASN A 13 1.29 -35.61 10.46
N GLY A 14 0.65 -35.36 9.32
CA GLY A 14 -0.81 -35.45 9.19
C GLY A 14 -1.57 -34.25 9.77
N SER A 15 -0.88 -33.21 10.23
CA SER A 15 -1.52 -31.96 10.66
C SER A 15 -1.91 -31.10 9.45
N PHE A 16 -3.01 -30.38 9.57
CA PHE A 16 -3.43 -29.38 8.59
C PHE A 16 -3.38 -27.99 9.23
N THR A 17 -2.76 -27.03 8.56
CA THR A 17 -2.81 -25.62 8.97
C THR A 17 -3.69 -24.85 7.99
N VAL A 18 -4.54 -23.97 8.51
CA VAL A 18 -5.31 -23.05 7.68
C VAL A 18 -4.32 -22.13 6.98
N ALA A 19 -4.37 -22.06 5.65
CA ALA A 19 -3.54 -21.14 4.89
C ALA A 19 -3.92 -19.70 5.27
N GLN A 20 -2.93 -18.84 5.47
CA GLN A 20 -3.22 -17.41 5.59
C GLN A 20 -3.82 -16.91 4.26
N PHE A 21 -4.92 -16.18 4.33
CA PHE A 21 -5.72 -15.77 3.17
C PHE A 21 -4.96 -14.94 2.13
N GLY A 22 -3.85 -14.30 2.51
CA GLY A 22 -3.02 -13.46 1.62
C GLY A 22 -2.29 -14.21 0.50
N ASN A 23 -1.86 -15.44 0.74
CA ASN A 23 -0.94 -16.15 -0.16
C ASN A 23 -1.47 -16.55 -1.55
N PRO A 24 -2.69 -17.10 -1.72
CA PRO A 24 -3.17 -17.53 -3.03
C PRO A 24 -3.50 -16.38 -3.98
N LEU A 25 -4.00 -15.26 -3.45
CA LEU A 25 -4.37 -14.10 -4.23
C LEU A 25 -3.13 -13.32 -4.69
N ASN A 26 -2.15 -13.13 -3.79
CA ASN A 26 -0.87 -12.50 -4.12
C ASN A 26 -0.16 -13.26 -5.24
N ASN A 27 -0.03 -14.57 -5.12
CA ASN A 27 0.62 -15.40 -6.14
C ASN A 27 -0.11 -15.33 -7.50
N SER A 28 -1.45 -15.25 -7.49
CA SER A 28 -2.24 -15.16 -8.73
C SER A 28 -2.10 -13.81 -9.40
N LEU A 29 -2.08 -12.72 -8.63
CA LEU A 29 -1.88 -11.36 -9.13
C LEU A 29 -0.43 -11.17 -9.60
N ASP A 30 0.56 -11.61 -8.84
CA ASP A 30 1.96 -11.59 -9.26
C ASP A 30 2.20 -12.36 -10.55
N PHE A 31 1.53 -13.53 -10.72
CA PHE A 31 1.60 -14.30 -11.95
C PHE A 31 0.97 -13.56 -13.13
N LEU A 32 -0.26 -13.04 -12.98
CA LEU A 32 -0.93 -12.27 -14.04
C LEU A 32 -0.07 -11.10 -14.52
N LEU A 33 0.55 -10.39 -13.58
CA LEU A 33 1.37 -9.21 -13.88
C LEU A 33 2.80 -9.54 -14.34
N SER A 34 3.25 -10.79 -14.14
CA SER A 34 4.54 -11.27 -14.69
C SER A 34 4.42 -11.78 -16.12
N VAL A 35 3.21 -12.18 -16.53
CA VAL A 35 2.92 -12.71 -17.88
C VAL A 35 2.56 -11.59 -18.86
N ASP A 36 1.82 -10.59 -18.42
CA ASP A 36 1.65 -9.33 -19.14
C ASP A 36 2.67 -8.33 -18.58
N GLU A 37 3.42 -7.64 -19.43
CA GLU A 37 4.26 -6.51 -19.02
C GLU A 37 3.34 -5.50 -18.31
N ALA A 38 3.20 -5.65 -16.99
CA ALA A 38 2.23 -4.91 -16.19
C ALA A 38 2.45 -3.42 -16.44
N ASN A 39 1.53 -2.83 -17.16
CA ASN A 39 1.54 -1.41 -17.42
C ASN A 39 1.39 -0.70 -16.06
N TYR A 40 2.45 -0.05 -15.60
CA TYR A 40 2.40 0.75 -14.37
C TYR A 40 1.16 1.66 -14.32
N GLY A 41 0.67 2.14 -15.48
CA GLY A 41 -0.56 2.93 -15.59
C GLY A 41 -1.78 2.23 -14.98
N GLU A 42 -1.99 0.95 -15.32
CA GLU A 42 -3.12 0.16 -14.78
C GLU A 42 -3.00 -0.05 -13.26
N LEU A 43 -1.79 -0.29 -12.75
CA LEU A 43 -1.55 -0.36 -11.32
C LEU A 43 -1.90 0.96 -10.64
N PHE A 44 -1.46 2.09 -11.19
CA PHE A 44 -1.74 3.41 -10.62
C PHE A 44 -3.22 3.79 -10.71
N GLU A 45 -3.95 3.34 -11.74
CA GLU A 45 -5.42 3.49 -11.78
C GLU A 45 -6.10 2.75 -10.63
N VAL A 46 -5.75 1.49 -10.41
CA VAL A 46 -6.28 0.69 -9.27
C VAL A 46 -5.91 1.32 -7.93
N ARG A 47 -4.67 1.78 -7.76
CA ARG A 47 -4.22 2.46 -6.54
C ARG A 47 -5.03 3.73 -6.26
N ARG A 48 -5.24 4.60 -7.26
CA ARG A 48 -6.03 5.84 -7.08
C ARG A 48 -7.45 5.55 -6.58
N ILE A 49 -8.08 4.49 -7.10
CA ILE A 49 -9.43 4.08 -6.69
C ILE A 49 -9.38 3.49 -5.27
N LEU A 50 -8.53 2.49 -5.06
CA LEU A 50 -8.53 1.70 -3.83
C LEU A 50 -8.00 2.49 -2.63
N GLU A 51 -6.85 3.15 -2.79
CA GLU A 51 -6.21 3.91 -1.72
C GLU A 51 -6.93 5.23 -1.44
N GLY A 52 -7.47 5.88 -2.47
CA GLY A 52 -8.31 7.08 -2.28
C GLY A 52 -9.55 6.79 -1.43
N GLU A 53 -10.28 5.72 -1.74
CA GLU A 53 -11.44 5.30 -0.95
C GLU A 53 -11.03 4.79 0.44
N ALA A 54 -9.91 4.08 0.56
CA ALA A 54 -9.38 3.66 1.85
C ALA A 54 -9.09 4.87 2.76
N ALA A 55 -8.48 5.95 2.22
CA ALA A 55 -8.19 7.18 2.95
C ALA A 55 -9.47 7.89 3.42
N ALA A 56 -10.48 8.00 2.57
CA ALA A 56 -11.77 8.59 2.94
C ALA A 56 -12.48 7.80 4.04
N LEU A 57 -12.47 6.46 3.93
CA LEU A 57 -13.03 5.58 4.95
C LEU A 57 -12.24 5.64 6.26
N ALA A 58 -10.90 5.68 6.18
CA ALA A 58 -10.03 5.85 7.35
C ALA A 58 -10.33 7.18 8.06
N ALA A 59 -10.48 8.28 7.33
CA ALA A 59 -10.86 9.57 7.89
C ALA A 59 -12.19 9.49 8.68
N SER A 60 -13.14 8.69 8.19
CA SER A 60 -14.46 8.53 8.82
C SER A 60 -14.47 7.56 10.00
N ARG A 61 -13.55 6.58 10.05
CA ARG A 61 -13.68 5.39 10.91
C ARG A 61 -12.48 5.11 11.81
N HIS A 62 -11.33 5.76 11.57
CA HIS A 62 -10.10 5.49 12.33
C HIS A 62 -10.31 5.59 13.84
N ARG A 63 -9.53 4.83 14.57
CA ARG A 63 -9.30 4.99 16.01
C ARG A 63 -8.05 5.84 16.21
N ASP A 64 -7.93 6.46 17.38
CA ASP A 64 -6.75 7.29 17.69
C ASP A 64 -5.43 6.50 17.55
N GLU A 65 -5.45 5.21 17.87
CA GLU A 65 -4.32 4.30 17.69
C GLU A 65 -3.85 4.19 16.23
N ASP A 66 -4.77 4.25 15.29
CA ASP A 66 -4.46 4.13 13.86
C ASP A 66 -3.72 5.38 13.36
N VAL A 67 -4.09 6.57 13.87
CA VAL A 67 -3.38 7.84 13.61
C VAL A 67 -1.96 7.78 14.15
N VAL A 68 -1.78 7.30 15.38
CA VAL A 68 -0.45 7.15 15.99
C VAL A 68 0.43 6.18 15.21
N ARG A 69 -0.13 5.06 14.75
CA ARG A 69 0.58 4.07 13.92
C ARG A 69 1.02 4.69 12.59
N MET A 70 0.13 5.39 11.89
CA MET A 70 0.46 6.06 10.62
C MET A 70 1.51 7.16 10.82
N ALA A 71 1.43 7.94 11.89
CA ALA A 71 2.44 8.95 12.22
C ALA A 71 3.83 8.33 12.43
N ALA A 72 3.92 7.22 13.14
CA ALA A 72 5.18 6.50 13.37
C ALA A 72 5.81 6.00 12.06
N GLU A 73 5.00 5.61 11.07
CA GLU A 73 5.53 5.20 9.76
C GLU A 73 6.06 6.40 8.94
N ILE A 74 5.44 7.58 9.07
CA ILE A 74 5.97 8.80 8.45
C ILE A 74 7.32 9.20 9.08
N GLU A 75 7.43 9.16 10.41
CA GLU A 75 8.69 9.39 11.12
C GLU A 75 9.77 8.36 10.70
N ALA A 76 9.38 7.10 10.51
CA ALA A 76 10.28 6.05 10.05
C ALA A 76 10.75 6.28 8.60
N MET A 77 9.87 6.78 7.70
CA MET A 77 10.26 7.18 6.34
C MET A 77 11.26 8.34 6.37
N GLU A 78 10.99 9.37 7.17
CA GLU A 78 11.86 10.54 7.30
C GLU A 78 13.25 10.16 7.83
N ALA A 79 13.30 9.27 8.82
CA ALA A 79 14.55 8.75 9.37
C ALA A 79 15.33 7.83 8.40
N ALA A 80 14.67 7.30 7.38
CA ALA A 80 15.21 6.35 6.41
C ALA A 80 15.42 6.95 5.01
N LEU A 81 15.47 8.28 4.86
CA LEU A 81 15.65 8.93 3.55
C LEU A 81 16.91 8.48 2.81
N ASP A 82 17.95 8.08 3.53
CA ASP A 82 19.20 7.55 2.97
C ASP A 82 19.25 6.00 2.90
N SER A 83 18.13 5.32 3.17
CA SER A 83 18.03 3.86 3.19
C SER A 83 16.82 3.38 2.39
N GLU A 84 17.05 2.92 1.16
CA GLU A 84 15.99 2.41 0.28
C GLU A 84 15.10 1.37 0.99
N GLU A 85 15.71 0.34 1.58
CA GLU A 85 14.99 -0.74 2.26
C GLU A 85 14.14 -0.21 3.42
N GLY A 86 14.72 0.67 4.25
CA GLY A 86 14.05 1.27 5.40
C GLY A 86 12.88 2.16 4.97
N PHE A 87 13.10 3.01 3.97
CA PHE A 87 12.09 3.92 3.44
C PHE A 87 10.91 3.15 2.84
N ILE A 88 11.17 2.22 1.91
CA ILE A 88 10.12 1.44 1.24
C ILE A 88 9.33 0.60 2.25
N ALA A 89 10.01 0.02 3.24
CA ALA A 89 9.32 -0.74 4.27
C ALA A 89 8.36 0.11 5.11
N ALA A 90 8.75 1.35 5.46
CA ALA A 90 7.92 2.28 6.22
C ALA A 90 6.75 2.82 5.37
N ASP A 91 7.01 3.22 4.14
CA ASP A 91 6.01 3.68 3.17
C ASP A 91 4.91 2.61 2.97
N LEU A 92 5.34 1.37 2.71
CA LEU A 92 4.42 0.26 2.54
C LEU A 92 3.57 -0.01 3.80
N ARG A 93 4.17 0.08 5.01
CA ARG A 93 3.41 -0.08 6.26
C ARG A 93 2.42 1.06 6.47
N PHE A 94 2.73 2.29 6.07
CA PHE A 94 1.79 3.41 6.08
C PHE A 94 0.53 3.08 5.26
N HIS A 95 0.69 2.67 4.00
CA HIS A 95 -0.43 2.33 3.12
C HIS A 95 -1.28 1.16 3.64
N LEU A 96 -0.64 0.12 4.19
CA LEU A 96 -1.34 -1.01 4.80
C LEU A 96 -2.09 -0.62 6.08
N THR A 97 -1.46 0.19 6.94
CA THR A 97 -2.10 0.71 8.16
C THR A 97 -3.32 1.58 7.84
N LEU A 98 -3.21 2.43 6.83
CA LEU A 98 -4.31 3.24 6.31
C LEU A 98 -5.47 2.36 5.79
N ALA A 99 -5.15 1.30 5.04
CA ALA A 99 -6.15 0.35 4.55
C ALA A 99 -6.85 -0.38 5.71
N GLU A 100 -6.14 -0.77 6.76
CA GLU A 100 -6.71 -1.32 8.00
C GLU A 100 -7.64 -0.32 8.70
N ALA A 101 -7.20 0.95 8.83
CA ALA A 101 -7.94 2.04 9.45
C ALA A 101 -9.25 2.38 8.72
N SER A 102 -9.37 2.02 7.44
CA SER A 102 -10.62 2.12 6.66
C SER A 102 -11.77 1.32 7.27
N GLY A 103 -11.48 0.34 8.14
CA GLY A 103 -12.45 -0.58 8.71
C GLY A 103 -13.10 -1.53 7.69
N ASN A 104 -12.61 -1.53 6.44
CA ASN A 104 -13.05 -2.45 5.40
C ASN A 104 -12.01 -3.55 5.18
N ARG A 105 -12.28 -4.72 5.77
CA ARG A 105 -11.35 -5.88 5.70
C ARG A 105 -11.03 -6.30 4.26
N LEU A 106 -11.96 -6.13 3.32
CA LEU A 106 -11.71 -6.48 1.92
C LEU A 106 -10.70 -5.52 1.28
N ILE A 107 -10.79 -4.22 1.56
CA ILE A 107 -9.79 -3.24 1.11
C ILE A 107 -8.42 -3.60 1.68
N ALA A 108 -8.32 -3.89 2.98
CA ALA A 108 -7.05 -4.29 3.59
C ALA A 108 -6.44 -5.56 2.95
N HIS A 109 -7.27 -6.57 2.65
CA HIS A 109 -6.82 -7.77 1.95
C HIS A 109 -6.40 -7.50 0.49
N LEU A 110 -7.08 -6.62 -0.23
CA LEU A 110 -6.71 -6.24 -1.59
C LEU A 110 -5.39 -5.46 -1.60
N MET A 111 -5.18 -4.54 -0.65
CA MET A 111 -3.92 -3.81 -0.50
C MET A 111 -2.76 -4.75 -0.18
N ASP A 112 -2.95 -5.72 0.71
CA ASP A 112 -1.94 -6.75 0.99
C ASP A 112 -1.69 -7.64 -0.25
N ALA A 113 -2.71 -7.92 -1.05
CA ALA A 113 -2.60 -8.73 -2.26
C ALA A 113 -1.75 -8.04 -3.36
N ILE A 114 -1.77 -6.71 -3.45
CA ILE A 114 -0.94 -5.96 -4.41
C ILE A 114 0.39 -5.48 -3.81
N ARG A 115 0.73 -5.94 -2.61
CA ARG A 115 1.90 -5.48 -1.83
C ARG A 115 3.22 -5.54 -2.60
N SER A 116 3.46 -6.66 -3.30
CA SER A 116 4.69 -6.84 -4.09
C SER A 116 4.79 -5.85 -5.25
N LEU A 117 3.64 -5.48 -5.84
CA LEU A 117 3.57 -4.46 -6.89
C LEU A 117 3.82 -3.07 -6.35
N LEU A 118 3.22 -2.76 -5.19
CA LEU A 118 3.50 -1.52 -4.48
C LEU A 118 4.99 -1.39 -4.19
N GLN A 119 5.61 -2.43 -3.64
CA GLN A 119 7.04 -2.45 -3.33
C GLN A 119 7.90 -2.15 -4.57
N ARG A 120 7.59 -2.75 -5.72
CA ARG A 120 8.32 -2.49 -6.97
C ARG A 120 8.16 -1.04 -7.44
N SER A 121 6.95 -0.48 -7.40
CA SER A 121 6.71 0.92 -7.77
C SER A 121 7.43 1.90 -6.84
N LEU A 122 7.45 1.61 -5.54
CA LEU A 122 8.16 2.42 -4.54
C LEU A 122 9.68 2.39 -4.75
N SER A 123 10.25 1.21 -5.05
CA SER A 123 11.68 1.08 -5.39
C SER A 123 12.04 1.90 -6.63
N SER A 124 11.19 1.88 -7.66
CA SER A 124 11.40 2.71 -8.86
C SER A 124 11.34 4.20 -8.54
N ALA A 125 10.43 4.64 -7.66
CA ALA A 125 10.28 6.04 -7.27
C ALA A 125 11.39 6.54 -6.34
N TYR A 126 11.93 5.67 -5.48
CA TYR A 126 12.93 6.03 -4.47
C TYR A 126 14.18 6.67 -5.08
N HIS A 127 14.64 6.19 -6.23
CA HIS A 127 15.85 6.69 -6.90
C HIS A 127 15.64 8.02 -7.66
N ILE A 128 14.42 8.55 -7.67
CA ILE A 128 14.11 9.80 -8.36
C ILE A 128 14.38 10.97 -7.40
N PRO A 129 15.27 11.92 -7.75
CA PRO A 129 15.62 13.03 -6.85
C PRO A 129 14.38 13.81 -6.38
N GLY A 130 14.25 13.96 -5.07
CA GLY A 130 13.15 14.68 -4.43
C GLY A 130 11.82 13.89 -4.33
N SER A 131 11.77 12.64 -4.85
CA SER A 131 10.57 11.81 -4.73
C SER A 131 10.35 11.29 -3.30
N PRO A 132 11.38 10.75 -2.59
CA PRO A 132 11.21 10.33 -1.19
C PRO A 132 10.79 11.47 -0.26
N GLU A 133 11.45 12.62 -0.31
CA GLU A 133 11.12 13.79 0.52
C GLU A 133 9.70 14.28 0.22
N GLY A 134 9.35 14.30 -1.05
CA GLY A 134 8.00 14.67 -1.47
C GLY A 134 6.93 13.68 -1.04
N ALA A 135 7.24 12.39 -0.96
CA ALA A 135 6.34 11.37 -0.43
C ALA A 135 6.09 11.60 1.07
N VAL A 136 7.12 11.84 1.89
CA VAL A 136 6.98 12.17 3.31
C VAL A 136 6.01 13.35 3.52
N VAL A 137 6.18 14.44 2.76
CA VAL A 137 5.30 15.61 2.84
C VAL A 137 3.84 15.24 2.52
N LEU A 138 3.62 14.48 1.44
CA LEU A 138 2.26 14.10 1.03
C LEU A 138 1.61 13.13 2.02
N HIS A 139 2.35 12.19 2.58
CA HIS A 139 1.86 11.32 3.64
C HIS A 139 1.43 12.12 4.89
N GLY A 140 2.18 13.17 5.24
CA GLY A 140 1.82 14.09 6.32
C GLY A 140 0.47 14.78 6.06
N LEU A 141 0.24 15.28 4.84
CA LEU A 141 -1.02 15.92 4.46
C LEU A 141 -2.20 14.93 4.44
N ILE A 142 -1.96 13.69 4.02
CA ILE A 142 -2.98 12.62 4.08
C ILE A 142 -3.35 12.34 5.53
N LEU A 143 -2.36 12.15 6.40
CA LEU A 143 -2.57 11.89 7.82
C LEU A 143 -3.30 13.04 8.51
N GLU A 144 -2.95 14.28 8.20
CA GLU A 144 -3.65 15.47 8.72
C GLU A 144 -5.14 15.46 8.36
N ALA A 145 -5.46 15.16 7.11
CA ALA A 145 -6.86 15.08 6.65
C ALA A 145 -7.61 13.92 7.33
N ILE A 146 -6.95 12.78 7.53
CA ILE A 146 -7.51 11.63 8.26
C ILE A 146 -7.78 11.99 9.72
N ALA A 147 -6.79 12.50 10.44
CA ALA A 147 -6.90 12.87 11.84
C ALA A 147 -7.97 13.94 12.08
N ALA A 148 -8.11 14.88 11.15
CA ALA A 148 -9.15 15.91 11.18
C ALA A 148 -10.54 15.43 10.74
N ARG A 149 -10.70 14.14 10.42
CA ARG A 149 -11.96 13.52 9.95
C ARG A 149 -12.56 14.20 8.73
N ARG A 150 -11.70 14.51 7.75
CA ARG A 150 -12.08 15.17 6.48
C ARG A 150 -11.98 14.18 5.31
N PRO A 151 -12.99 13.32 5.07
CA PRO A 151 -12.90 12.18 4.15
C PRO A 151 -12.63 12.59 2.70
N GLU A 152 -13.28 13.64 2.19
CA GLU A 152 -13.07 14.09 0.81
C GLU A 152 -11.64 14.64 0.60
N GLU A 153 -11.12 15.38 1.59
CA GLU A 153 -9.76 15.86 1.53
C GLU A 153 -8.74 14.71 1.62
N ALA A 154 -8.95 13.73 2.49
CA ALA A 154 -8.10 12.55 2.60
C ALA A 154 -8.06 11.77 1.28
N ARG A 155 -9.21 11.57 0.62
CA ARG A 155 -9.30 10.96 -0.72
C ARG A 155 -8.46 11.73 -1.73
N GLN A 156 -8.67 13.03 -1.81
CA GLN A 156 -7.98 13.89 -2.77
C GLN A 156 -6.47 13.88 -2.56
N ARG A 157 -6.00 14.00 -1.30
CA ARG A 157 -4.58 13.97 -0.97
C ARG A 157 -3.93 12.63 -1.33
N MET A 158 -4.61 11.53 -1.08
CA MET A 158 -4.12 10.21 -1.47
C MET A 158 -4.03 10.08 -2.99
N GLN A 159 -5.04 10.52 -3.73
CA GLN A 159 -5.02 10.51 -5.20
C GLN A 159 -3.92 11.40 -5.78
N GLU A 160 -3.66 12.56 -5.17
CA GLU A 160 -2.53 13.45 -5.51
C GLU A 160 -1.19 12.74 -5.30
N HIS A 161 -1.02 12.08 -4.14
CA HIS A 161 0.17 11.30 -3.82
C HIS A 161 0.43 10.22 -4.86
N VAL A 162 -0.54 9.34 -5.10
CA VAL A 162 -0.43 8.24 -6.08
C VAL A 162 -0.12 8.77 -7.48
N SER A 163 -0.80 9.85 -7.91
CA SER A 163 -0.56 10.45 -9.21
C SER A 163 0.80 11.15 -9.32
N ARG A 164 1.37 11.63 -8.22
CA ARG A 164 2.74 12.17 -8.21
C ARG A 164 3.75 11.06 -8.42
N VAL A 165 3.66 9.95 -7.67
CA VAL A 165 4.56 8.81 -7.81
C VAL A 165 4.53 8.27 -9.25
N GLU A 166 3.35 8.14 -9.86
CA GLU A 166 3.20 7.75 -11.26
C GLU A 166 3.96 8.69 -12.21
N ARG A 167 3.77 10.01 -12.05
CA ARG A 167 4.47 10.99 -12.90
C ARG A 167 5.97 10.96 -12.71
N ASP A 168 6.45 10.77 -11.49
CA ASP A 168 7.87 10.71 -11.19
C ASP A 168 8.49 9.52 -11.93
N ILE A 169 7.90 8.32 -11.84
CA ILE A 169 8.36 7.10 -12.51
C ILE A 169 8.31 7.25 -14.04
N THR A 170 7.21 7.78 -14.58
CA THR A 170 7.03 7.88 -16.04
C THR A 170 8.05 8.85 -16.67
N ARG A 171 8.38 9.95 -15.99
CA ARG A 171 9.35 10.93 -16.48
C ARG A 171 10.81 10.46 -16.42
N SER A 172 11.13 9.50 -15.56
CA SER A 172 12.48 8.96 -15.43
C SER A 172 12.76 7.82 -16.40
N GLY A 173 11.73 7.29 -17.08
CA GLY A 173 11.86 6.22 -18.08
C GLY A 173 12.04 6.73 -19.53
N ASP A 174 11.89 8.05 -19.74
CA ASP A 174 12.18 8.73 -21.02
C ASP A 174 13.60 9.31 -20.99
#